data_e69342e63f85d404a951d41b2aff2e47
#
_entry.id   e69342e63f85d404a951d41b2aff2e47
#
_cell.length_a   1.000
_cell.length_b   1.000
_cell.length_c   1.000
_cell.angle_alpha   90.00
_cell.angle_beta   90.00
_cell.angle_gamma   90.00
#
_symmetry.space_group_name_H-M   'P 1'
#
loop_
_entity.id
_entity.type
_entity.pdbx_description
1 polymer ?
#
loop_
_entity_poly.entity_id
_entity_poly.type
_entity_poly.pdbx_seq_one_letter_code
_entity_poly.pdbx_strand_id
1 'polypeptide(L)'
;MDIRSIIEKMHTLGIGRTVKMAAVKWKKMERGIGMISAPARQAILEKILSRDYKRVIVFENHFGYHNIMMQRPQHLLRNCGDDETLVLYNSYYDIDFENRGRITQIDRSVYVLDLYYFRRCLMKMVRKLPHRYLCVYSTDTVPARRINEYLGSGFRVIYEYVDDINPDLISRRRIGEIMDRHRYLLGDSRVLTVTTADKLYKNAKTAGSKSGLILISNGAECGKFIPETVTDDTEYLDWIRKDRIKVGYYGALASWVDYELLKKLADEERMQIILIGVEHDDSLKKSGLLERKNVRYFGKKPYDVLAGYVHYFDVCMIPFVLNEITEATSPVKLFEYMAMEKPVVSTALPECMKYDPVVIAYSQEEFVEAVYDCWNGREDQKRKEQLNRCAWENDWSAKAGKL
;
A
#
# COMPACT_ATOMS: atom_id res chain seq x y z
N MET A 1 13.01 13.64 19.54
CA MET A 1 11.86 14.16 18.76
C MET A 1 12.08 15.65 18.63
N ASP A 2 12.25 16.17 17.43
CA ASP A 2 12.47 17.59 17.18
C ASP A 2 11.19 18.38 17.55
N ILE A 3 11.35 19.50 18.25
CA ILE A 3 10.26 20.37 18.70
C ILE A 3 9.35 20.76 17.52
N ARG A 4 9.91 20.92 16.31
CA ARG A 4 9.17 21.21 15.09
C ARG A 4 8.21 20.08 14.67
N SER A 5 8.63 18.81 14.79
CA SER A 5 7.77 17.63 14.54
C SER A 5 6.61 17.54 15.53
N ILE A 6 6.79 18.02 16.76
CA ILE A 6 5.72 18.07 17.76
C ILE A 6 4.70 19.14 17.38
N ILE A 7 5.15 20.32 16.99
CA ILE A 7 4.28 21.44 16.59
C ILE A 7 3.47 21.06 15.33
N GLU A 8 4.08 20.42 14.37
CA GLU A 8 3.42 19.96 13.12
C GLU A 8 2.33 18.88 13.42
N LYS A 9 2.62 17.96 14.35
CA LYS A 9 1.63 16.97 14.85
C LYS A 9 0.53 17.63 15.69
N MET A 10 0.82 18.69 16.40
CA MET A 10 -0.19 19.46 17.15
C MET A 10 -1.16 20.18 16.20
N HIS A 11 -0.67 20.67 15.08
CA HIS A 11 -1.51 21.30 14.05
C HIS A 11 -2.37 20.28 13.27
N THR A 12 -1.82 19.10 12.96
CA THR A 12 -2.51 18.08 12.14
C THR A 12 -3.43 17.16 12.93
N LEU A 13 -3.08 16.82 14.17
CA LEU A 13 -3.79 15.81 14.97
C LEU A 13 -4.54 16.40 16.18
N GLY A 14 -4.39 17.69 16.44
CA GLY A 14 -4.90 18.39 17.61
C GLY A 14 -4.05 18.15 18.87
N ILE A 15 -4.02 19.19 19.74
CA ILE A 15 -3.15 19.23 20.94
C ILE A 15 -3.39 18.01 21.85
N GLY A 16 -4.64 17.66 22.11
CA GLY A 16 -4.99 16.55 23.00
C GLY A 16 -4.51 15.16 22.51
N ARG A 17 -4.54 14.91 21.21
CA ARG A 17 -4.06 13.66 20.61
C ARG A 17 -2.54 13.59 20.61
N THR A 18 -1.87 14.71 20.32
CA THR A 18 -0.41 14.80 20.31
C THR A 18 0.17 14.64 21.73
N VAL A 19 -0.47 15.22 22.74
CA VAL A 19 -0.10 15.05 24.16
C VAL A 19 -0.31 13.61 24.63
N LYS A 20 -1.43 12.95 24.25
CA LYS A 20 -1.65 11.52 24.53
C LYS A 20 -0.59 10.64 23.87
N MET A 21 -0.24 10.90 22.61
CA MET A 21 0.83 10.18 21.93
C MET A 21 2.19 10.40 22.59
N ALA A 22 2.52 11.65 22.99
CA ALA A 22 3.75 11.95 23.69
C ALA A 22 3.81 11.28 25.08
N ALA A 23 2.71 11.25 25.83
CA ALA A 23 2.63 10.61 27.12
C ALA A 23 2.74 9.07 27.03
N VAL A 24 2.12 8.45 26.00
CA VAL A 24 2.27 7.02 25.71
C VAL A 24 3.72 6.70 25.32
N LYS A 25 4.34 7.57 24.53
CA LYS A 25 5.73 7.44 24.10
C LYS A 25 6.69 7.59 25.29
N TRP A 26 6.42 8.53 26.18
CA TRP A 26 7.19 8.73 27.41
C TRP A 26 7.09 7.55 28.37
N LYS A 27 5.89 7.07 28.67
CA LYS A 27 5.66 5.87 29.51
C LYS A 27 6.33 4.61 28.94
N LYS A 28 6.37 4.45 27.60
CA LYS A 28 7.08 3.35 26.94
C LYS A 28 8.61 3.51 27.01
N MET A 29 9.13 4.75 26.98
CA MET A 29 10.55 5.04 27.19
C MET A 29 10.97 4.78 28.66
N GLU A 30 10.17 5.16 29.64
CA GLU A 30 10.45 4.90 31.07
C GLU A 30 10.45 3.41 31.44
N ARG A 31 9.64 2.58 30.75
CA ARG A 31 9.59 1.13 31.00
C ARG A 31 10.82 0.37 30.50
N GLY A 32 11.90 1.10 30.09
CA GLY A 32 13.19 0.48 29.80
C GLY A 32 13.04 -0.76 28.93
N ILE A 33 12.44 -0.62 27.72
CA ILE A 33 12.53 -1.70 26.74
C ILE A 33 14.02 -1.87 26.47
N GLY A 34 14.63 -2.88 27.12
CA GLY A 34 16.05 -3.08 27.17
C GLY A 34 16.62 -3.15 25.76
N MET A 35 17.36 -2.12 25.36
CA MET A 35 18.10 -2.17 24.10
C MET A 35 19.07 -3.35 24.18
N ILE A 36 18.99 -4.21 23.18
CA ILE A 36 19.91 -5.33 23.06
C ILE A 36 21.35 -4.78 22.94
N SER A 37 22.29 -5.30 23.68
CA SER A 37 23.71 -4.87 23.62
C SER A 37 24.31 -5.10 22.23
N ALA A 38 25.36 -4.36 21.89
CA ALA A 38 26.01 -4.52 20.59
C ALA A 38 26.52 -5.98 20.33
N PRO A 39 27.13 -6.67 21.30
CA PRO A 39 27.50 -8.09 21.14
C PRO A 39 26.28 -8.98 20.92
N ALA A 40 25.20 -8.77 21.66
CA ALA A 40 23.98 -9.56 21.50
C ALA A 40 23.31 -9.32 20.14
N ARG A 41 23.31 -8.07 19.61
CA ARG A 41 22.84 -7.78 18.24
C ARG A 41 23.66 -8.53 17.19
N GLN A 42 24.98 -8.56 17.37
CA GLN A 42 25.88 -9.30 16.49
C GLN A 42 25.56 -10.78 16.50
N ALA A 43 25.45 -11.40 17.68
CA ALA A 43 25.13 -12.81 17.83
C ALA A 43 23.78 -13.19 17.19
N ILE A 44 22.76 -12.33 17.31
CA ILE A 44 21.47 -12.55 16.64
C ILE A 44 21.62 -12.53 15.12
N LEU A 45 22.35 -11.55 14.57
CA LEU A 45 22.60 -11.48 13.13
C LEU A 45 23.43 -12.67 12.64
N GLU A 46 24.42 -13.12 13.40
CA GLU A 46 25.22 -14.32 13.10
C GLU A 46 24.32 -15.56 13.01
N LYS A 47 23.41 -15.73 13.97
CA LYS A 47 22.44 -16.82 13.95
C LYS A 47 21.50 -16.77 12.74
N ILE A 48 21.02 -15.59 12.35
CA ILE A 48 20.17 -15.43 11.16
C ILE A 48 20.98 -15.75 9.91
N LEU A 49 22.19 -15.22 9.80
CA LEU A 49 23.07 -15.37 8.63
C LEU A 49 23.85 -16.70 8.62
N SER A 50 23.63 -17.59 9.61
CA SER A 50 24.16 -18.97 9.57
C SER A 50 23.41 -19.87 8.60
N ARG A 51 22.20 -19.47 8.16
CA ARG A 51 21.51 -20.11 7.05
C ARG A 51 22.22 -19.79 5.73
N ASP A 52 22.10 -20.66 4.76
CA ASP A 52 22.77 -20.54 3.45
C ASP A 52 22.04 -19.60 2.51
N TYR A 53 21.85 -18.34 2.95
CA TYR A 53 21.27 -17.32 2.10
C TYR A 53 22.25 -16.90 0.99
N LYS A 54 21.74 -16.76 -0.21
CA LYS A 54 22.46 -16.24 -1.39
C LYS A 54 22.14 -14.78 -1.65
N ARG A 55 20.96 -14.33 -1.20
CA ARG A 55 20.45 -12.98 -1.41
C ARG A 55 20.04 -12.32 -0.11
N VAL A 56 20.23 -11.00 -0.04
CA VAL A 56 19.63 -10.18 1.02
C VAL A 56 18.99 -8.95 0.38
N ILE A 57 17.75 -8.69 0.78
CA ILE A 57 17.00 -7.47 0.44
C ILE A 57 16.86 -6.67 1.73
N VAL A 58 17.44 -5.48 1.77
CA VAL A 58 17.29 -4.53 2.87
C VAL A 58 16.30 -3.48 2.43
N PHE A 59 15.17 -3.39 3.09
CA PHE A 59 14.19 -2.35 2.86
C PHE A 59 14.37 -1.23 3.89
N GLU A 60 15.03 -0.15 3.46
CA GLU A 60 15.19 1.06 4.28
C GLU A 60 14.13 2.09 3.87
N ASN A 61 13.18 2.36 4.76
CA ASN A 61 12.03 3.21 4.51
C ASN A 61 11.56 3.93 5.77
N HIS A 62 10.57 4.81 5.62
CA HIS A 62 9.93 5.53 6.72
C HIS A 62 8.51 5.03 7.03
N PHE A 63 8.04 3.97 6.36
CA PHE A 63 6.80 3.28 6.72
C PHE A 63 7.10 2.26 7.81
N GLY A 64 6.31 2.15 8.86
CA GLY A 64 6.41 1.02 9.79
C GLY A 64 5.89 -0.26 9.17
N TYR A 65 6.44 -1.40 9.56
CA TYR A 65 5.92 -2.69 9.13
C TYR A 65 4.51 -2.94 9.69
N HIS A 66 4.29 -2.61 10.96
CA HIS A 66 3.01 -2.76 11.65
C HIS A 66 2.06 -1.58 11.40
N ASN A 67 2.16 -0.94 10.24
CA ASN A 67 1.18 0.06 9.86
C ASN A 67 -0.20 -0.57 9.71
N ILE A 68 -1.22 0.15 10.17
CA ILE A 68 -2.62 -0.31 10.17
C ILE A 68 -3.13 -0.54 8.73
N MET A 69 -2.61 0.20 7.76
CA MET A 69 -2.87 -0.02 6.34
C MET A 69 -1.64 -0.69 5.73
N MET A 70 -1.77 -1.97 5.40
CA MET A 70 -0.74 -2.66 4.63
C MET A 70 -0.60 -2.02 3.25
N GLN A 71 0.63 -1.81 2.85
CA GLN A 71 0.99 -1.19 1.59
C GLN A 71 1.85 -2.16 0.77
N ARG A 72 2.08 -1.84 -0.50
CA ARG A 72 2.94 -2.61 -1.40
C ARG A 72 4.25 -3.12 -0.75
N PRO A 73 5.01 -2.32 0.04
CA PRO A 73 6.26 -2.83 0.63
C PRO A 73 6.08 -4.04 1.52
N GLN A 74 5.05 -4.04 2.38
CA GLN A 74 4.81 -5.16 3.29
C GLN A 74 4.41 -6.41 2.49
N HIS A 75 3.51 -6.27 1.52
CA HIS A 75 3.05 -7.36 0.69
C HIS A 75 4.18 -7.93 -0.19
N LEU A 76 4.83 -7.06 -0.97
CA LEU A 76 5.83 -7.48 -1.95
C LEU A 76 7.05 -8.13 -1.28
N LEU A 77 7.62 -7.44 -0.28
CA LEU A 77 8.84 -7.92 0.35
C LEU A 77 8.62 -9.18 1.19
N ARG A 78 7.45 -9.35 1.79
CA ARG A 78 7.10 -10.59 2.47
C ARG A 78 7.14 -11.78 1.53
N ASN A 79 6.67 -11.60 0.29
CA ASN A 79 6.67 -12.63 -0.74
C ASN A 79 8.02 -12.80 -1.46
N CYS A 80 9.00 -11.91 -1.23
CA CYS A 80 10.37 -12.07 -1.72
C CYS A 80 11.22 -12.98 -0.83
N GLY A 81 10.79 -13.24 0.42
CA GLY A 81 11.54 -14.07 1.36
C GLY A 81 11.38 -15.57 1.07
N ASP A 82 12.50 -16.28 0.86
CA ASP A 82 12.54 -17.71 0.63
C ASP A 82 13.75 -18.37 1.31
N ASP A 83 14.08 -19.61 0.99
CA ASP A 83 15.20 -20.32 1.59
C ASP A 83 16.57 -19.74 1.23
N GLU A 84 16.67 -19.05 0.10
CA GLU A 84 17.88 -18.41 -0.39
C GLU A 84 17.89 -16.88 -0.20
N THR A 85 16.74 -16.27 0.09
CA THR A 85 16.56 -14.82 0.16
C THR A 85 16.17 -14.36 1.55
N LEU A 86 17.06 -13.61 2.20
CA LEU A 86 16.79 -12.93 3.47
C LEU A 86 16.19 -11.55 3.21
N VAL A 87 15.05 -11.25 3.80
CA VAL A 87 14.42 -9.92 3.74
C VAL A 87 14.51 -9.23 5.11
N LEU A 88 15.05 -8.03 5.11
CA LEU A 88 15.26 -7.20 6.30
C LEU A 88 14.52 -5.88 6.15
N TYR A 89 13.40 -5.76 6.83
CA TYR A 89 12.53 -4.59 6.78
C TYR A 89 12.88 -3.61 7.91
N ASN A 90 13.16 -2.35 7.58
CA ASN A 90 13.46 -1.34 8.59
C ASN A 90 12.22 -1.01 9.43
N SER A 91 12.35 -1.11 10.75
CA SER A 91 11.31 -0.62 11.65
C SER A 91 11.26 0.91 11.64
N TYR A 92 10.06 1.46 11.63
CA TYR A 92 9.84 2.90 11.75
C TYR A 92 9.48 3.27 13.19
N TYR A 93 10.26 4.14 13.76
CA TYR A 93 10.21 4.47 15.19
C TYR A 93 8.83 4.82 15.74
N ASP A 94 8.00 5.53 14.97
CA ASP A 94 6.69 5.99 15.43
C ASP A 94 5.61 4.89 15.39
N ILE A 95 5.81 3.84 14.57
CA ILE A 95 4.86 2.75 14.34
C ILE A 95 5.36 1.46 14.99
N ASP A 96 6.61 1.10 14.75
CA ASP A 96 7.22 -0.14 15.22
C ASP A 96 8.03 0.07 16.51
N PHE A 97 7.51 0.84 17.43
CA PHE A 97 8.21 1.22 18.65
C PHE A 97 8.75 0.02 19.45
N GLU A 98 8.04 -1.11 19.42
CA GLU A 98 8.42 -2.33 20.12
C GLU A 98 9.68 -2.99 19.53
N ASN A 99 9.98 -2.69 18.27
CA ASN A 99 11.18 -3.17 17.55
C ASN A 99 12.41 -2.27 17.72
N ARG A 100 12.34 -1.22 18.55
CA ARG A 100 13.47 -0.32 18.78
C ARG A 100 14.67 -1.08 19.34
N GLY A 101 15.78 -1.04 18.62
CA GLY A 101 17.00 -1.76 18.96
C GLY A 101 16.86 -3.29 18.97
N ARG A 102 15.80 -3.82 18.39
CA ARG A 102 15.46 -5.24 18.31
C ARG A 102 15.38 -5.73 16.88
N ILE A 103 15.26 -7.03 16.75
CA ILE A 103 14.92 -7.73 15.51
C ILE A 103 13.80 -8.72 15.83
N THR A 104 12.77 -8.73 14.99
CA THR A 104 11.59 -9.60 15.12
C THR A 104 11.43 -10.40 13.84
N GLN A 105 11.31 -11.71 13.95
CA GLN A 105 10.99 -12.57 12.83
C GLN A 105 9.50 -12.46 12.53
N ILE A 106 9.17 -12.19 11.27
CA ILE A 106 7.78 -12.08 10.78
C ILE A 106 7.37 -13.35 10.04
N ASP A 107 8.31 -13.88 9.27
CA ASP A 107 8.15 -15.11 8.51
C ASP A 107 9.49 -15.86 8.45
N ARG A 108 9.55 -17.02 7.79
CA ARG A 108 10.73 -17.90 7.75
C ARG A 108 12.05 -17.18 7.47
N SER A 109 12.05 -16.22 6.56
CA SER A 109 13.24 -15.45 6.13
C SER A 109 13.01 -13.94 6.08
N VAL A 110 11.91 -13.46 6.68
CA VAL A 110 11.54 -12.04 6.74
C VAL A 110 11.64 -11.54 8.17
N TYR A 111 12.40 -10.49 8.38
CA TYR A 111 12.65 -9.89 9.70
C TYR A 111 12.40 -8.38 9.65
N VAL A 112 11.79 -7.88 10.73
CA VAL A 112 11.71 -6.43 11.01
C VAL A 112 12.81 -6.10 12.01
N LEU A 113 13.65 -5.12 11.71
CA LEU A 113 14.76 -4.71 12.55
C LEU A 113 14.94 -3.18 12.54
N ASP A 114 15.52 -2.67 13.63
CA ASP A 114 15.88 -1.26 13.73
C ASP A 114 17.24 -1.01 13.08
N LEU A 115 17.26 -0.59 11.80
CA LEU A 115 18.50 -0.34 11.05
C LEU A 115 19.38 0.75 11.68
N TYR A 116 18.83 1.65 12.49
CA TYR A 116 19.66 2.62 13.22
C TYR A 116 20.69 1.94 14.09
N TYR A 117 20.32 0.84 14.76
CA TYR A 117 21.21 0.07 15.64
C TYR A 117 21.94 -1.08 14.93
N PHE A 118 21.32 -1.70 13.93
CA PHE A 118 21.84 -2.93 13.32
C PHE A 118 22.66 -2.69 12.05
N ARG A 119 22.45 -1.59 11.33
CA ARG A 119 23.02 -1.36 9.99
C ARG A 119 24.52 -1.55 9.92
N ARG A 120 25.29 -0.95 10.87
CA ARG A 120 26.76 -1.01 10.83
C ARG A 120 27.31 -2.42 10.92
N CYS A 121 26.73 -3.24 11.78
CA CYS A 121 27.07 -4.65 11.91
C CYS A 121 26.59 -5.44 10.70
N LEU A 122 25.33 -5.25 10.31
CA LEU A 122 24.72 -5.89 9.16
C LEU A 122 25.56 -5.69 7.90
N MET A 123 25.94 -4.45 7.57
CA MET A 123 26.73 -4.12 6.38
C MET A 123 28.07 -4.88 6.30
N LYS A 124 28.69 -5.17 7.45
CA LYS A 124 29.91 -5.98 7.49
C LYS A 124 29.61 -7.46 7.22
N MET A 125 28.56 -7.97 7.82
CA MET A 125 28.24 -9.41 7.81
C MET A 125 27.68 -9.88 6.47
N VAL A 126 26.84 -9.07 5.82
CA VAL A 126 26.23 -9.43 4.51
C VAL A 126 27.21 -9.32 3.34
N ARG A 127 28.43 -8.81 3.54
CA ARG A 127 29.46 -8.76 2.48
C ARG A 127 29.78 -10.13 1.86
N LYS A 128 29.63 -11.20 2.64
CA LYS A 128 29.82 -12.57 2.18
C LYS A 128 28.73 -13.07 1.23
N LEU A 129 27.56 -12.43 1.23
CA LEU A 129 26.45 -12.83 0.36
C LEU A 129 26.70 -12.34 -1.07
N PRO A 130 26.48 -13.17 -2.10
CA PRO A 130 26.78 -12.80 -3.49
C PRO A 130 25.83 -11.69 -3.98
N HIS A 131 24.57 -11.69 -3.57
CA HIS A 131 23.56 -10.76 -4.03
C HIS A 131 23.00 -9.91 -2.89
N ARG A 132 23.17 -8.60 -3.00
CA ARG A 132 22.75 -7.63 -1.98
C ARG A 132 21.95 -6.52 -2.61
N TYR A 133 20.74 -6.31 -2.11
CA TYR A 133 19.81 -5.32 -2.63
C TYR A 133 19.35 -4.36 -1.52
N LEU A 134 19.33 -3.08 -1.85
CA LEU A 134 18.65 -2.06 -1.07
C LEU A 134 17.35 -1.70 -1.79
N CYS A 135 16.22 -1.86 -1.14
CA CYS A 135 14.93 -1.41 -1.65
C CYS A 135 14.56 -0.06 -1.02
N VAL A 136 14.21 0.92 -1.85
CA VAL A 136 13.76 2.26 -1.44
C VAL A 136 12.56 2.69 -2.28
N TYR A 137 11.70 3.50 -1.69
CA TYR A 137 10.47 3.98 -2.33
C TYR A 137 10.60 5.42 -2.85
N SER A 138 9.76 5.78 -3.84
CA SER A 138 9.74 7.13 -4.41
C SER A 138 9.42 8.20 -3.38
N THR A 139 8.54 7.90 -2.44
CA THR A 139 8.09 8.82 -1.39
C THR A 139 8.92 8.74 -0.10
N ASP A 140 9.95 7.89 -0.04
CA ASP A 140 10.84 7.75 1.10
C ASP A 140 11.69 8.98 1.38
N THR A 141 12.22 9.04 2.60
CA THR A 141 13.13 10.07 3.07
C THR A 141 14.56 9.60 3.26
N VAL A 142 14.88 8.42 2.74
CA VAL A 142 16.25 7.89 2.78
C VAL A 142 17.16 8.81 1.99
N PRO A 143 18.17 9.45 2.61
CA PRO A 143 19.00 10.43 1.93
C PRO A 143 19.95 9.77 0.92
N ALA A 144 20.26 10.46 -0.19
CA ALA A 144 21.16 9.98 -1.24
C ALA A 144 22.53 9.54 -0.70
N ARG A 145 23.06 10.22 0.32
CA ARG A 145 24.30 9.81 1.00
C ARG A 145 24.22 8.38 1.54
N ARG A 146 23.08 8.00 2.13
CA ARG A 146 22.89 6.65 2.66
C ARG A 146 22.77 5.62 1.56
N ILE A 147 22.09 5.94 0.47
CA ILE A 147 22.03 5.08 -0.72
C ILE A 147 23.44 4.85 -1.26
N ASN A 148 24.26 5.90 -1.32
CA ASN A 148 25.66 5.78 -1.72
C ASN A 148 26.52 4.89 -0.81
N GLU A 149 26.26 4.89 0.50
CA GLU A 149 26.95 3.97 1.44
C GLU A 149 26.64 2.50 1.11
N TYR A 150 25.39 2.18 0.73
CA TYR A 150 25.00 0.84 0.26
C TYR A 150 25.64 0.50 -1.09
N LEU A 151 25.54 1.39 -2.07
CA LEU A 151 26.16 1.20 -3.39
C LEU A 151 27.68 0.98 -3.29
N GLY A 152 28.37 1.78 -2.44
CA GLY A 152 29.79 1.64 -2.17
C GLY A 152 30.14 0.35 -1.42
N SER A 153 29.18 -0.31 -0.79
CA SER A 153 29.32 -1.62 -0.15
C SER A 153 28.91 -2.79 -1.05
N GLY A 154 28.71 -2.54 -2.35
CA GLY A 154 28.40 -3.55 -3.36
C GLY A 154 26.93 -3.98 -3.39
N PHE A 155 26.02 -3.17 -2.87
CA PHE A 155 24.60 -3.37 -3.08
C PHE A 155 24.18 -2.85 -4.46
N ARG A 156 23.15 -3.49 -5.04
CA ARG A 156 22.31 -2.89 -6.08
C ARG A 156 21.10 -2.25 -5.44
N VAL A 157 20.50 -1.28 -6.08
CA VAL A 157 19.31 -0.59 -5.56
C VAL A 157 18.09 -1.00 -6.37
N ILE A 158 17.02 -1.40 -5.68
CA ILE A 158 15.67 -1.54 -6.22
C ILE A 158 14.94 -0.24 -5.84
N TYR A 159 14.62 0.56 -6.82
CA TYR A 159 13.91 1.82 -6.64
C TYR A 159 12.43 1.64 -7.05
N GLU A 160 11.56 1.56 -6.07
CA GLU A 160 10.12 1.45 -6.23
C GLU A 160 9.52 2.84 -6.50
N TYR A 161 9.31 3.16 -7.77
CA TYR A 161 8.62 4.38 -8.22
C TYR A 161 7.13 4.09 -8.33
N VAL A 162 6.41 4.20 -7.22
CA VAL A 162 5.03 3.69 -7.03
C VAL A 162 3.96 4.76 -7.13
N ASP A 163 4.31 6.02 -6.84
CA ASP A 163 3.41 7.16 -6.90
C ASP A 163 4.11 8.31 -7.64
N ASP A 164 3.32 9.14 -8.30
CA ASP A 164 3.84 10.36 -8.91
C ASP A 164 4.38 11.32 -7.84
N ILE A 165 5.49 11.98 -8.16
CA ILE A 165 6.11 12.95 -7.25
C ILE A 165 5.44 14.30 -7.48
N ASN A 166 4.28 14.47 -6.86
CA ASN A 166 3.39 15.61 -7.05
C ASN A 166 3.29 16.46 -5.76
N PRO A 167 3.30 17.81 -5.85
CA PRO A 167 3.13 18.71 -4.71
C PRO A 167 1.84 18.50 -3.92
N ASP A 168 0.81 17.94 -4.52
CA ASP A 168 -0.48 17.67 -3.86
C ASP A 168 -0.43 16.41 -2.98
N LEU A 169 0.50 15.49 -3.26
CA LEU A 169 0.73 14.27 -2.47
C LEU A 169 1.86 14.43 -1.47
N ILE A 170 2.81 15.30 -1.76
CA ILE A 170 4.04 15.44 -0.98
C ILE A 170 4.16 16.88 -0.47
N SER A 171 4.50 17.02 0.81
CA SER A 171 4.67 18.35 1.38
C SER A 171 5.68 19.18 0.56
N ARG A 172 5.34 20.43 0.25
CA ARG A 172 6.18 21.36 -0.55
C ARG A 172 7.60 21.49 -0.04
N ARG A 173 7.81 21.32 1.27
CA ARG A 173 9.12 21.38 1.90
C ARG A 173 10.04 20.23 1.51
N ARG A 174 9.47 19.05 1.22
CA ARG A 174 10.24 17.82 0.98
C ARG A 174 10.34 17.44 -0.48
N ILE A 175 9.50 18.03 -1.34
CA ILE A 175 9.43 17.65 -2.76
C ILE A 175 10.78 17.85 -3.47
N GLY A 176 11.53 18.91 -3.15
CA GLY A 176 12.84 19.15 -3.75
C GLY A 176 13.84 18.02 -3.46
N GLU A 177 13.97 17.61 -2.20
CA GLU A 177 14.84 16.50 -1.80
C GLU A 177 14.44 15.16 -2.45
N ILE A 178 13.12 14.92 -2.55
CA ILE A 178 12.58 13.71 -3.18
C ILE A 178 12.85 13.71 -4.68
N MET A 179 12.66 14.84 -5.37
CA MET A 179 12.96 15.00 -6.79
C MET A 179 14.45 14.86 -7.10
N ASP A 180 15.33 15.44 -6.26
CA ASP A 180 16.78 15.30 -6.44
C ASP A 180 17.20 13.84 -6.29
N ARG A 181 16.68 13.15 -5.29
CA ARG A 181 16.91 11.71 -5.10
C ARG A 181 16.36 10.88 -6.25
N HIS A 182 15.15 11.20 -6.74
CA HIS A 182 14.55 10.55 -7.90
C HIS A 182 15.44 10.66 -9.12
N ARG A 183 15.88 11.86 -9.49
CA ARG A 183 16.81 12.09 -10.60
C ARG A 183 18.12 11.34 -10.42
N TYR A 184 18.66 11.35 -9.20
CA TYR A 184 19.87 10.62 -8.85
C TYR A 184 19.72 9.11 -9.11
N LEU A 185 18.62 8.52 -8.63
CA LEU A 185 18.36 7.09 -8.79
C LEU A 185 18.10 6.69 -10.25
N LEU A 186 17.34 7.48 -11.00
CA LEU A 186 17.16 7.25 -12.44
C LEU A 186 18.47 7.36 -13.23
N GLY A 187 19.41 8.19 -12.77
CA GLY A 187 20.70 8.42 -13.42
C GLY A 187 21.77 7.33 -13.18
N ASP A 188 21.53 6.36 -12.29
CA ASP A 188 22.53 5.36 -11.88
C ASP A 188 22.23 3.97 -12.48
N SER A 189 23.16 3.42 -13.25
CA SER A 189 23.02 2.09 -13.90
C SER A 189 23.04 0.90 -12.91
N ARG A 190 23.39 1.13 -11.64
CA ARG A 190 23.32 0.10 -10.57
C ARG A 190 21.95 0.02 -9.94
N VAL A 191 21.00 0.85 -10.37
CA VAL A 191 19.62 0.89 -9.90
C VAL A 191 18.73 0.10 -10.86
N LEU A 192 17.80 -0.67 -10.31
CA LEU A 192 16.63 -1.19 -11.00
C LEU A 192 15.43 -0.36 -10.58
N THR A 193 14.86 0.40 -11.50
CA THR A 193 13.62 1.16 -11.23
C THR A 193 12.41 0.29 -11.54
N VAL A 194 11.57 0.09 -10.55
CA VAL A 194 10.30 -0.63 -10.64
C VAL A 194 9.17 0.39 -10.63
N THR A 195 8.33 0.40 -11.64
CA THR A 195 7.16 1.27 -11.73
C THR A 195 5.88 0.47 -11.59
N THR A 196 4.81 1.08 -11.06
CA THR A 196 3.53 0.40 -10.83
C THR A 196 2.47 0.71 -11.89
N ALA A 197 2.72 1.74 -12.70
CA ALA A 197 1.79 2.21 -13.73
C ALA A 197 2.54 2.60 -15.01
N ASP A 198 1.86 2.51 -16.15
CA ASP A 198 2.42 2.89 -17.46
C ASP A 198 2.85 4.36 -17.51
N LYS A 199 2.10 5.24 -16.87
CA LYS A 199 2.45 6.66 -16.78
C LYS A 199 3.79 6.85 -16.09
N LEU A 200 4.01 6.18 -14.96
CA LEU A 200 5.28 6.23 -14.22
C LEU A 200 6.44 5.63 -15.03
N TYR A 201 6.18 4.55 -15.76
CA TYR A 201 7.16 3.95 -16.68
C TYR A 201 7.56 4.93 -17.79
N LYS A 202 6.58 5.56 -18.43
CA LYS A 202 6.81 6.57 -19.48
C LYS A 202 7.57 7.79 -18.91
N ASN A 203 7.19 8.27 -17.72
CA ASN A 203 7.86 9.39 -17.06
C ASN A 203 9.35 9.07 -16.81
N ALA A 204 9.66 7.90 -16.23
CA ALA A 204 11.03 7.46 -15.99
C ALA A 204 11.82 7.34 -17.29
N LYS A 205 11.22 6.78 -18.34
CA LYS A 205 11.85 6.64 -19.67
C LYS A 205 12.14 7.98 -20.32
N THR A 206 11.17 8.91 -20.27
CA THR A 206 11.30 10.26 -20.83
C THR A 206 12.32 11.10 -20.07
N ALA A 207 12.48 10.87 -18.77
CA ALA A 207 13.52 11.50 -17.94
C ALA A 207 14.94 11.01 -18.30
N GLY A 208 15.09 10.11 -19.28
CA GLY A 208 16.39 9.59 -19.71
C GLY A 208 17.03 8.65 -18.70
N SER A 209 16.22 7.80 -18.07
CA SER A 209 16.70 6.84 -17.08
C SER A 209 17.85 5.98 -17.61
N LYS A 210 18.95 5.94 -16.88
CA LYS A 210 20.09 5.02 -17.09
C LYS A 210 19.96 3.76 -16.25
N SER A 211 19.04 3.74 -15.30
CA SER A 211 18.69 2.55 -14.50
C SER A 211 18.01 1.50 -15.37
N GLY A 212 18.07 0.23 -14.97
CA GLY A 212 17.14 -0.77 -15.46
C GLY A 212 15.71 -0.32 -15.16
N LEU A 213 14.75 -0.59 -16.05
CA LEU A 213 13.37 -0.13 -15.91
C LEU A 213 12.41 -1.29 -16.19
N ILE A 214 11.56 -1.62 -15.20
CA ILE A 214 10.53 -2.64 -15.30
C ILE A 214 9.19 -2.14 -14.76
N LEU A 215 8.10 -2.70 -15.31
CA LEU A 215 6.74 -2.44 -14.84
C LEU A 215 6.23 -3.65 -14.05
N ILE A 216 5.95 -3.44 -12.77
CA ILE A 216 5.29 -4.41 -11.89
C ILE A 216 4.14 -3.69 -11.19
N SER A 217 2.91 -3.85 -11.70
CA SER A 217 1.71 -3.25 -11.09
C SER A 217 1.51 -3.74 -9.65
N ASN A 218 0.63 -3.10 -8.90
CA ASN A 218 0.18 -3.64 -7.64
C ASN A 218 -0.52 -4.99 -7.82
N GLY A 219 -0.78 -5.68 -6.74
CA GLY A 219 -1.44 -6.98 -6.70
C GLY A 219 -2.33 -7.09 -5.48
N ALA A 220 -2.83 -8.29 -5.21
CA ALA A 220 -3.62 -8.62 -4.03
C ALA A 220 -3.01 -9.78 -3.25
N GLU A 221 -3.38 -9.93 -1.99
CA GLU A 221 -3.16 -11.14 -1.19
C GLU A 221 -4.39 -12.05 -1.36
N CYS A 222 -4.50 -12.70 -2.55
CA CYS A 222 -5.71 -13.40 -2.97
C CYS A 222 -6.17 -14.46 -1.96
N GLY A 223 -5.24 -15.09 -1.25
CA GLY A 223 -5.58 -16.06 -0.19
C GLY A 223 -6.33 -15.47 1.02
N LYS A 224 -6.40 -14.15 1.16
CA LYS A 224 -7.21 -13.46 2.18
C LYS A 224 -8.57 -12.99 1.66
N PHE A 225 -8.72 -12.89 0.35
CA PHE A 225 -9.95 -12.45 -0.31
C PHE A 225 -10.66 -13.65 -0.93
N ILE A 226 -11.27 -14.48 -0.05
CA ILE A 226 -11.97 -15.70 -0.42
C ILE A 226 -13.48 -15.40 -0.47
N PRO A 227 -14.20 -15.74 -1.57
CA PRO A 227 -15.60 -15.36 -1.77
C PRO A 227 -16.57 -15.78 -0.64
N GLU A 228 -16.27 -16.86 0.08
CA GLU A 228 -17.08 -17.39 1.17
C GLU A 228 -16.85 -16.68 2.52
N THR A 229 -15.87 -15.78 2.59
CA THR A 229 -15.57 -15.04 3.82
C THR A 229 -16.68 -14.05 4.14
N VAL A 230 -17.29 -14.18 5.32
CA VAL A 230 -18.39 -13.33 5.79
C VAL A 230 -17.96 -12.50 7.00
N THR A 231 -18.67 -11.39 7.25
CA THR A 231 -18.52 -10.60 8.48
C THR A 231 -19.67 -10.90 9.45
N ASP A 232 -19.41 -10.77 10.74
CA ASP A 232 -20.40 -10.84 11.83
C ASP A 232 -20.75 -9.44 12.40
N ASP A 233 -20.34 -8.37 11.70
CA ASP A 233 -20.67 -7.00 12.07
C ASP A 233 -22.19 -6.76 11.96
N THR A 234 -22.89 -6.84 13.08
CA THR A 234 -24.34 -6.72 13.14
C THR A 234 -24.84 -5.36 12.64
N GLU A 235 -24.12 -4.27 12.94
CA GLU A 235 -24.48 -2.92 12.47
C GLU A 235 -24.46 -2.86 10.94
N TYR A 236 -23.49 -3.53 10.30
CA TYR A 236 -23.40 -3.64 8.86
C TYR A 236 -24.52 -4.49 8.28
N LEU A 237 -24.73 -5.69 8.84
CA LEU A 237 -25.72 -6.67 8.37
C LEU A 237 -27.17 -6.15 8.51
N ASP A 238 -27.45 -5.41 9.58
CA ASP A 238 -28.78 -4.81 9.82
C ASP A 238 -29.09 -3.68 8.84
N TRP A 239 -28.04 -2.98 8.36
CA TRP A 239 -28.23 -1.85 7.44
C TRP A 239 -28.38 -2.29 5.99
N ILE A 240 -27.65 -3.35 5.55
CA ILE A 240 -27.76 -3.83 4.15
C ILE A 240 -29.11 -4.48 3.88
N ARG A 241 -29.75 -4.06 2.79
CA ARG A 241 -31.07 -4.53 2.41
C ARG A 241 -30.98 -5.52 1.26
N LYS A 242 -31.71 -6.64 1.35
CA LYS A 242 -31.74 -7.68 0.32
C LYS A 242 -32.39 -7.21 -0.98
N ASP A 243 -33.34 -6.26 -0.89
CA ASP A 243 -34.08 -5.69 -2.02
C ASP A 243 -33.33 -4.56 -2.74
N ARG A 244 -32.08 -4.23 -2.32
CA ARG A 244 -31.28 -3.16 -2.89
C ARG A 244 -30.00 -3.71 -3.50
N ILE A 245 -29.47 -2.99 -4.50
CA ILE A 245 -28.16 -3.26 -5.10
C ILE A 245 -27.09 -2.65 -4.20
N LYS A 246 -26.22 -3.47 -3.66
CA LYS A 246 -25.12 -3.03 -2.78
C LYS A 246 -23.90 -2.67 -3.63
N VAL A 247 -23.66 -1.37 -3.80
CA VAL A 247 -22.50 -0.84 -4.53
C VAL A 247 -21.45 -0.41 -3.53
N GLY A 248 -20.32 -1.14 -3.49
CA GLY A 248 -19.33 -0.99 -2.43
C GLY A 248 -18.01 -0.42 -2.88
N TYR A 249 -17.43 0.42 -2.01
CA TYR A 249 -16.06 0.92 -2.11
C TYR A 249 -15.36 0.79 -0.77
N TYR A 250 -14.14 0.26 -0.77
CA TYR A 250 -13.26 0.44 0.37
C TYR A 250 -11.89 1.00 -0.04
N GLY A 251 -11.31 1.77 0.87
CA GLY A 251 -10.02 2.42 0.70
C GLY A 251 -9.98 3.80 1.36
N ALA A 252 -8.92 4.56 1.08
CA ALA A 252 -8.88 5.94 1.55
C ALA A 252 -9.93 6.78 0.83
N LEU A 253 -10.69 7.54 1.62
CA LEU A 253 -11.69 8.50 1.17
C LEU A 253 -11.04 9.88 1.18
N ALA A 254 -10.80 10.43 0.00
CA ALA A 254 -10.10 11.67 -0.21
C ALA A 254 -10.54 12.35 -1.51
N SER A 255 -9.91 13.46 -1.85
CA SER A 255 -10.25 14.30 -3.01
C SER A 255 -10.14 13.59 -4.37
N TRP A 256 -9.49 12.43 -4.44
CA TRP A 256 -9.44 11.62 -5.66
C TRP A 256 -10.69 10.74 -5.89
N VAL A 257 -11.60 10.62 -4.91
CA VAL A 257 -12.89 9.95 -5.08
C VAL A 257 -13.88 10.94 -5.73
N ASP A 258 -14.58 10.51 -6.78
CA ASP A 258 -15.62 11.30 -7.43
C ASP A 258 -16.91 11.23 -6.61
N TYR A 259 -17.04 12.15 -5.68
CA TYR A 259 -18.24 12.24 -4.83
C TYR A 259 -19.50 12.68 -5.58
N GLU A 260 -19.38 13.38 -6.71
CA GLU A 260 -20.54 13.72 -7.54
C GLU A 260 -21.08 12.47 -8.25
N LEU A 261 -20.20 11.60 -8.74
CA LEU A 261 -20.59 10.28 -9.24
C LEU A 261 -21.28 9.46 -8.14
N LEU A 262 -20.74 9.45 -6.91
CA LEU A 262 -21.37 8.73 -5.80
C LEU A 262 -22.75 9.27 -5.42
N LYS A 263 -22.97 10.59 -5.53
CA LYS A 263 -24.30 11.18 -5.35
C LYS A 263 -25.27 10.74 -6.45
N LYS A 264 -24.80 10.69 -7.68
CA LYS A 264 -25.60 10.20 -8.81
C LYS A 264 -26.02 8.75 -8.65
N LEU A 265 -25.11 7.89 -8.19
CA LEU A 265 -25.46 6.50 -7.80
C LEU A 265 -26.46 6.48 -6.63
N ALA A 266 -26.32 7.39 -5.68
CA ALA A 266 -27.23 7.49 -4.54
C ALA A 266 -28.62 8.07 -4.92
N ASP A 267 -28.75 8.74 -6.03
CA ASP A 267 -30.06 9.19 -6.55
C ASP A 267 -30.88 8.00 -7.11
N GLU A 268 -30.23 6.85 -7.38
CA GLU A 268 -30.90 5.61 -7.77
C GLU A 268 -31.49 4.91 -6.55
N GLU A 269 -32.82 4.95 -6.40
CA GLU A 269 -33.50 4.37 -5.21
C GLU A 269 -33.22 2.89 -4.97
N ARG A 270 -32.88 2.13 -6.01
CA ARG A 270 -32.56 0.70 -5.93
C ARG A 270 -31.16 0.45 -5.40
N MET A 271 -30.29 1.44 -5.28
CA MET A 271 -28.91 1.28 -4.86
C MET A 271 -28.71 1.62 -3.37
N GLN A 272 -27.82 0.91 -2.73
CA GLN A 272 -27.21 1.27 -1.45
C GLN A 272 -25.71 1.43 -1.66
N ILE A 273 -25.18 2.59 -1.25
CA ILE A 273 -23.75 2.91 -1.39
C ILE A 273 -23.04 2.64 -0.07
N ILE A 274 -22.08 1.75 -0.11
CA ILE A 274 -21.31 1.28 1.03
C ILE A 274 -19.90 1.82 0.94
N LEU A 275 -19.49 2.60 1.94
CA LEU A 275 -18.16 3.18 2.02
C LEU A 275 -17.42 2.65 3.24
N ILE A 276 -16.20 2.12 3.04
CA ILE A 276 -15.36 1.59 4.12
C ILE A 276 -13.95 2.15 3.96
N GLY A 277 -13.33 2.63 5.04
CA GLY A 277 -11.93 3.03 4.98
C GLY A 277 -11.56 4.22 5.85
N VAL A 278 -10.47 4.88 5.51
CA VAL A 278 -9.96 6.03 6.26
C VAL A 278 -10.34 7.31 5.55
N GLU A 279 -10.95 8.25 6.25
CA GLU A 279 -10.99 9.63 5.78
C GLU A 279 -9.57 10.20 5.79
N HIS A 280 -9.04 10.45 4.60
CA HIS A 280 -7.69 10.97 4.44
C HIS A 280 -7.66 12.50 4.54
N ASP A 281 -8.73 13.12 4.05
CA ASP A 281 -8.98 14.56 4.12
C ASP A 281 -10.47 14.81 4.41
N ASP A 282 -10.91 16.08 4.38
CA ASP A 282 -12.30 16.46 4.65
C ASP A 282 -13.24 16.27 3.43
N SER A 283 -12.83 15.66 2.33
CA SER A 283 -13.59 15.61 1.08
C SER A 283 -14.94 14.89 1.24
N LEU A 284 -14.94 13.72 1.92
CA LEU A 284 -16.17 12.99 2.19
C LEU A 284 -17.18 13.86 2.95
N LYS A 285 -16.73 14.51 4.03
CA LYS A 285 -17.59 15.38 4.85
C LYS A 285 -18.11 16.59 4.05
N LYS A 286 -17.23 17.22 3.27
CA LYS A 286 -17.60 18.41 2.47
C LYS A 286 -18.52 18.08 1.30
N SER A 287 -18.51 16.83 0.84
CA SER A 287 -19.34 16.41 -0.29
C SER A 287 -20.85 16.44 0.00
N GLY A 288 -21.28 16.32 1.26
CA GLY A 288 -22.68 16.14 1.63
C GLY A 288 -23.26 14.77 1.26
N LEU A 289 -22.43 13.83 0.78
CA LEU A 289 -22.87 12.49 0.35
C LEU A 289 -23.56 11.70 1.47
N LEU A 290 -23.08 11.85 2.70
CA LEU A 290 -23.61 11.12 3.86
C LEU A 290 -25.00 11.59 4.31
N GLU A 291 -25.55 12.65 3.73
CA GLU A 291 -26.93 13.10 3.95
C GLU A 291 -27.95 12.21 3.22
N ARG A 292 -27.48 11.40 2.25
CA ARG A 292 -28.32 10.45 1.49
C ARG A 292 -28.65 9.23 2.34
N LYS A 293 -29.93 8.86 2.46
CA LYS A 293 -30.42 7.76 3.31
C LYS A 293 -29.91 6.38 2.89
N ASN A 294 -29.55 6.22 1.62
CA ASN A 294 -29.04 4.97 1.04
C ASN A 294 -27.51 4.94 0.93
N VAL A 295 -26.82 5.88 1.59
CA VAL A 295 -25.36 5.92 1.69
C VAL A 295 -24.94 5.73 3.13
N ARG A 296 -23.96 4.85 3.38
CA ARG A 296 -23.39 4.70 4.70
C ARG A 296 -21.90 4.52 4.67
N TYR A 297 -21.23 5.22 5.56
CA TYR A 297 -19.82 5.08 5.87
C TYR A 297 -19.62 4.28 7.15
N PHE A 298 -18.97 3.11 7.03
CA PHE A 298 -18.72 2.17 8.13
C PHE A 298 -17.36 2.35 8.80
N GLY A 299 -16.70 3.48 8.51
CA GLY A 299 -15.39 3.76 9.08
C GLY A 299 -14.30 2.84 8.59
N LYS A 300 -13.16 2.93 9.26
CA LYS A 300 -12.00 2.08 8.97
C LYS A 300 -12.20 0.68 9.54
N LYS A 301 -11.91 -0.33 8.73
CA LYS A 301 -11.86 -1.74 9.15
C LYS A 301 -10.44 -2.29 9.00
N PRO A 302 -10.01 -3.25 9.84
CA PRO A 302 -8.74 -3.95 9.66
C PRO A 302 -8.68 -4.67 8.30
N TYR A 303 -7.48 -4.78 7.71
CA TYR A 303 -7.29 -5.42 6.41
C TYR A 303 -7.82 -6.87 6.37
N ASP A 304 -7.53 -7.64 7.43
CA ASP A 304 -7.86 -9.07 7.51
C ASP A 304 -9.38 -9.38 7.58
N VAL A 305 -10.22 -8.37 7.83
CA VAL A 305 -11.69 -8.55 7.86
C VAL A 305 -12.41 -7.95 6.65
N LEU A 306 -11.70 -7.26 5.75
CA LEU A 306 -12.30 -6.55 4.61
C LEU A 306 -13.06 -7.50 3.67
N ALA A 307 -12.52 -8.69 3.41
CA ALA A 307 -13.17 -9.69 2.59
C ALA A 307 -14.61 -9.99 3.04
N GLY A 308 -14.84 -10.06 4.36
CA GLY A 308 -16.16 -10.31 4.93
C GLY A 308 -17.19 -9.22 4.63
N TYR A 309 -16.77 -7.97 4.47
CA TYR A 309 -17.65 -6.88 4.03
C TYR A 309 -17.89 -6.92 2.53
N VAL A 310 -16.83 -7.17 1.74
CA VAL A 310 -16.90 -7.24 0.27
C VAL A 310 -17.79 -8.39 -0.17
N HIS A 311 -17.88 -9.47 0.61
CA HIS A 311 -18.80 -10.59 0.36
C HIS A 311 -20.22 -10.12 0.03
N TYR A 312 -20.70 -9.08 0.73
CA TYR A 312 -22.05 -8.56 0.57
C TYR A 312 -22.19 -7.49 -0.52
N PHE A 313 -21.12 -7.05 -1.16
CA PHE A 313 -21.23 -6.16 -2.30
C PHE A 313 -21.78 -6.93 -3.51
N ASP A 314 -22.77 -6.36 -4.18
CA ASP A 314 -23.24 -6.89 -5.47
C ASP A 314 -22.35 -6.40 -6.61
N VAL A 315 -21.87 -5.14 -6.51
CA VAL A 315 -20.95 -4.51 -7.45
C VAL A 315 -19.89 -3.74 -6.67
N CYS A 316 -18.65 -3.94 -7.01
CA CYS A 316 -17.53 -3.16 -6.48
C CYS A 316 -17.23 -1.98 -7.39
N MET A 317 -16.82 -0.85 -6.83
CA MET A 317 -16.55 0.35 -7.62
C MET A 317 -15.17 0.94 -7.37
N ILE A 318 -14.58 1.54 -8.41
CA ILE A 318 -13.38 2.39 -8.35
C ILE A 318 -13.75 3.75 -8.95
N PRO A 319 -14.42 4.61 -8.17
CA PRO A 319 -14.99 5.86 -8.64
C PRO A 319 -14.00 7.01 -8.48
N PHE A 320 -12.87 6.96 -9.18
CA PHE A 320 -11.85 7.99 -9.07
C PHE A 320 -12.01 9.09 -10.09
N VAL A 321 -11.79 10.33 -9.66
CA VAL A 321 -11.65 11.48 -10.57
C VAL A 321 -10.44 11.23 -11.46
N LEU A 322 -10.58 11.47 -12.77
CA LEU A 322 -9.46 11.36 -13.70
C LEU A 322 -8.60 12.62 -13.65
N ASN A 323 -7.37 12.46 -13.18
CA ASN A 323 -6.37 13.51 -13.12
C ASN A 323 -4.96 12.92 -13.17
N GLU A 324 -3.94 13.75 -13.18
CA GLU A 324 -2.54 13.31 -13.28
C GLU A 324 -2.13 12.30 -12.18
N ILE A 325 -2.68 12.44 -10.98
CA ILE A 325 -2.37 11.55 -9.84
C ILE A 325 -3.04 10.18 -10.05
N THR A 326 -4.33 10.18 -10.35
CA THR A 326 -5.10 8.93 -10.46
C THR A 326 -4.74 8.12 -11.70
N GLU A 327 -4.34 8.79 -12.80
CA GLU A 327 -3.80 8.12 -13.99
C GLU A 327 -2.49 7.36 -13.73
N ALA A 328 -1.74 7.76 -12.70
CA ALA A 328 -0.51 7.10 -12.28
C ALA A 328 -0.74 6.01 -11.21
N THR A 329 -1.98 5.74 -10.85
CA THR A 329 -2.33 4.86 -9.72
C THR A 329 -2.69 3.46 -10.21
N SER A 330 -2.06 2.43 -9.64
CA SER A 330 -2.45 1.03 -9.78
C SER A 330 -3.27 0.62 -8.53
N PRO A 331 -4.62 0.56 -8.61
CA PRO A 331 -5.45 0.33 -7.42
C PRO A 331 -5.35 -1.11 -6.93
N VAL A 332 -4.81 -1.33 -5.72
CA VAL A 332 -4.70 -2.65 -5.08
C VAL A 332 -6.07 -3.33 -4.97
N LYS A 333 -7.10 -2.58 -4.56
CA LYS A 333 -8.47 -3.07 -4.38
C LYS A 333 -9.10 -3.68 -5.63
N LEU A 334 -8.63 -3.32 -6.82
CA LEU A 334 -9.07 -3.92 -8.08
C LEU A 334 -8.89 -5.44 -8.04
N PHE A 335 -7.71 -5.88 -7.66
CA PHE A 335 -7.37 -7.31 -7.61
C PHE A 335 -8.05 -8.03 -6.44
N GLU A 336 -8.23 -7.32 -5.32
CA GLU A 336 -8.93 -7.83 -4.14
C GLU A 336 -10.43 -8.05 -4.44
N TYR A 337 -11.08 -7.13 -5.17
CA TYR A 337 -12.45 -7.28 -5.65
C TYR A 337 -12.58 -8.46 -6.64
N MET A 338 -11.63 -8.59 -7.55
CA MET A 338 -11.60 -9.69 -8.51
C MET A 338 -11.36 -11.04 -7.82
N ALA A 339 -10.53 -11.10 -6.78
CA ALA A 339 -10.32 -12.31 -5.98
C ALA A 339 -11.61 -12.76 -5.27
N MET A 340 -12.47 -11.80 -4.87
CA MET A 340 -13.79 -12.04 -4.31
C MET A 340 -14.85 -12.34 -5.39
N GLU A 341 -14.45 -12.50 -6.65
CA GLU A 341 -15.34 -12.77 -7.80
C GLU A 341 -16.43 -11.70 -7.98
N LYS A 342 -16.19 -10.49 -7.50
CA LYS A 342 -17.15 -9.39 -7.59
C LYS A 342 -16.98 -8.62 -8.89
N PRO A 343 -18.09 -8.31 -9.59
CA PRO A 343 -18.06 -7.41 -10.73
C PRO A 343 -17.48 -6.05 -10.30
N VAL A 344 -16.60 -5.50 -11.13
CA VAL A 344 -15.96 -4.22 -10.85
C VAL A 344 -16.30 -3.22 -11.93
N VAL A 345 -16.77 -2.04 -11.52
CA VAL A 345 -16.95 -0.86 -12.38
C VAL A 345 -15.92 0.18 -11.97
N SER A 346 -15.21 0.71 -12.95
CA SER A 346 -14.19 1.75 -12.73
C SER A 346 -14.44 2.93 -13.69
N THR A 347 -14.16 4.14 -13.23
CA THR A 347 -13.91 5.26 -14.17
C THR A 347 -12.74 4.89 -15.08
N ALA A 348 -12.54 5.61 -16.19
CA ALA A 348 -11.56 5.27 -17.23
C ALA A 348 -10.09 5.42 -16.77
N LEU A 349 -9.75 4.79 -15.65
CA LEU A 349 -8.38 4.74 -15.14
C LEU A 349 -7.51 3.86 -16.05
N PRO A 350 -6.37 4.36 -16.55
CA PRO A 350 -5.51 3.61 -17.48
C PRO A 350 -5.10 2.23 -16.92
N GLU A 351 -4.83 2.14 -15.63
CA GLU A 351 -4.41 0.88 -15.00
C GLU A 351 -5.58 -0.10 -14.82
N CYS A 352 -6.84 0.35 -14.74
CA CYS A 352 -8.02 -0.52 -14.70
C CYS A 352 -8.41 -1.01 -16.10
N MET A 353 -8.20 -0.21 -17.13
CA MET A 353 -8.50 -0.55 -18.55
C MET A 353 -7.69 -1.72 -19.09
N LYS A 354 -6.64 -2.14 -18.40
CA LYS A 354 -5.79 -3.27 -18.80
C LYS A 354 -6.41 -4.65 -18.55
N TYR A 355 -7.51 -4.70 -17.82
CA TYR A 355 -8.08 -5.96 -17.34
C TYR A 355 -9.49 -6.16 -17.88
N ASP A 356 -9.64 -7.07 -18.84
CA ASP A 356 -10.92 -7.35 -19.54
C ASP A 356 -12.14 -7.58 -18.63
N PRO A 357 -12.04 -8.24 -17.46
CA PRO A 357 -13.22 -8.45 -16.61
C PRO A 357 -13.76 -7.16 -15.96
N VAL A 358 -13.01 -6.05 -16.00
CA VAL A 358 -13.39 -4.76 -15.42
C VAL A 358 -14.23 -3.97 -16.40
N VAL A 359 -15.38 -3.47 -15.95
CA VAL A 359 -16.23 -2.59 -16.75
C VAL A 359 -15.76 -1.15 -16.57
N ILE A 360 -15.45 -0.50 -17.66
CA ILE A 360 -14.95 0.88 -17.70
C ILE A 360 -16.08 1.82 -18.14
N ALA A 361 -16.31 2.86 -17.34
CA ALA A 361 -17.25 3.93 -17.66
C ALA A 361 -16.52 5.24 -17.96
N TYR A 362 -16.92 5.90 -19.03
CA TYR A 362 -16.34 7.15 -19.53
C TYR A 362 -17.14 8.39 -19.11
N SER A 363 -18.34 8.17 -18.58
CA SER A 363 -19.19 9.21 -18.01
C SER A 363 -19.87 8.72 -16.74
N GLN A 364 -20.46 9.63 -15.98
CA GLN A 364 -21.22 9.27 -14.78
C GLN A 364 -22.50 8.48 -15.13
N GLU A 365 -23.13 8.80 -16.26
CA GLU A 365 -24.28 8.08 -16.82
C GLU A 365 -23.92 6.64 -17.14
N GLU A 366 -22.85 6.45 -17.92
CA GLU A 366 -22.34 5.12 -18.24
C GLU A 366 -21.96 4.32 -16.99
N PHE A 367 -21.47 5.00 -15.94
CA PHE A 367 -21.13 4.33 -14.70
C PHE A 367 -22.36 3.76 -13.99
N VAL A 368 -23.45 4.51 -13.94
CA VAL A 368 -24.74 4.06 -13.40
C VAL A 368 -25.27 2.86 -14.19
N GLU A 369 -25.28 2.95 -15.52
CA GLU A 369 -25.70 1.85 -16.42
C GLU A 369 -24.82 0.61 -16.21
N ALA A 370 -23.50 0.79 -16.15
CA ALA A 370 -22.54 -0.29 -15.91
C ALA A 370 -22.76 -1.00 -14.56
N VAL A 371 -23.19 -0.28 -13.52
CA VAL A 371 -23.56 -0.89 -12.23
C VAL A 371 -24.77 -1.80 -12.38
N TYR A 372 -25.83 -1.37 -13.13
CA TYR A 372 -26.99 -2.22 -13.38
C TYR A 372 -26.64 -3.45 -14.22
N ASP A 373 -25.81 -3.29 -15.26
CA ASP A 373 -25.37 -4.40 -16.11
C ASP A 373 -24.53 -5.41 -15.33
N CYS A 374 -23.61 -4.91 -14.49
CA CYS A 374 -22.82 -5.72 -13.61
C CYS A 374 -23.70 -6.49 -12.60
N TRP A 375 -24.69 -5.82 -12.02
CA TRP A 375 -25.61 -6.47 -11.08
C TRP A 375 -26.46 -7.56 -11.77
N ASN A 376 -26.98 -7.30 -12.98
CA ASN A 376 -27.74 -8.27 -13.75
C ASN A 376 -26.92 -9.52 -14.10
N GLY A 377 -25.63 -9.33 -14.44
CA GLY A 377 -24.71 -10.38 -14.82
C GLY A 377 -23.86 -10.95 -13.67
N ARG A 378 -24.11 -10.59 -12.40
CA ARG A 378 -23.23 -10.94 -11.27
C ARG A 378 -23.14 -12.44 -10.98
N GLU A 379 -24.12 -13.22 -11.41
CA GLU A 379 -24.12 -14.68 -11.22
C GLU A 379 -23.51 -15.45 -12.41
N ASP A 380 -23.04 -14.74 -13.45
CA ASP A 380 -22.38 -15.40 -14.58
C ASP A 380 -21.07 -16.09 -14.10
N GLN A 381 -21.09 -17.41 -14.11
CA GLN A 381 -20.00 -18.24 -13.64
C GLN A 381 -18.71 -18.04 -14.46
N LYS A 382 -18.84 -17.86 -15.78
CA LYS A 382 -17.68 -17.61 -16.64
C LYS A 382 -16.99 -16.29 -16.29
N ARG A 383 -17.76 -15.25 -15.98
CA ARG A 383 -17.24 -13.96 -15.54
C ARG A 383 -16.56 -14.07 -14.18
N LYS A 384 -17.13 -14.78 -13.22
CA LYS A 384 -16.53 -15.06 -11.91
C LYS A 384 -15.17 -15.74 -12.06
N GLU A 385 -15.09 -16.79 -12.90
CA GLU A 385 -13.84 -17.48 -13.18
C GLU A 385 -12.78 -16.59 -13.84
N GLN A 386 -13.19 -15.67 -14.74
CA GLN A 386 -12.28 -14.71 -15.35
C GLN A 386 -11.73 -13.71 -14.33
N LEU A 387 -12.59 -13.18 -13.44
CA LEU A 387 -12.22 -12.28 -12.36
C LEU A 387 -11.20 -12.95 -11.43
N ASN A 388 -11.52 -14.15 -10.96
CA ASN A 388 -10.66 -14.92 -10.06
C ASN A 388 -9.30 -15.22 -10.70
N ARG A 389 -9.27 -15.72 -11.93
CA ARG A 389 -8.02 -15.98 -12.67
C ARG A 389 -7.17 -14.71 -12.78
N CYS A 390 -7.79 -13.60 -13.19
CA CYS A 390 -7.10 -12.32 -13.31
C CYS A 390 -6.52 -11.85 -11.97
N ALA A 391 -7.22 -12.06 -10.85
CA ALA A 391 -6.72 -11.76 -9.52
C ALA A 391 -5.47 -12.59 -9.19
N TRP A 392 -5.52 -13.91 -9.38
CA TRP A 392 -4.41 -14.81 -9.06
C TRP A 392 -3.16 -14.59 -9.94
N GLU A 393 -3.33 -14.22 -11.20
CA GLU A 393 -2.22 -13.78 -12.07
C GLU A 393 -1.54 -12.50 -11.55
N ASN A 394 -2.24 -11.76 -10.69
CA ASN A 394 -1.77 -10.54 -10.06
C ASN A 394 -1.62 -10.68 -8.53
N ASP A 395 -1.53 -11.89 -8.00
CA ASP A 395 -1.20 -12.13 -6.61
C ASP A 395 0.21 -11.59 -6.26
N TRP A 396 0.41 -11.14 -5.01
CA TRP A 396 1.69 -10.60 -4.58
C TRP A 396 2.85 -11.58 -4.71
N SER A 397 2.60 -12.89 -4.62
CA SER A 397 3.62 -13.91 -4.86
C SER A 397 4.07 -13.92 -6.33
N ALA A 398 3.12 -13.82 -7.26
CA ALA A 398 3.41 -13.69 -8.70
C ALA A 398 4.14 -12.37 -9.03
N LYS A 399 3.83 -11.27 -8.31
CA LYS A 399 4.54 -10.00 -8.46
C LYS A 399 5.97 -10.07 -7.91
N ALA A 400 6.16 -10.69 -6.75
CA ALA A 400 7.48 -10.88 -6.14
C ALA A 400 8.40 -11.74 -7.04
N GLY A 401 7.85 -12.73 -7.73
CA GLY A 401 8.60 -13.56 -8.68
C GLY A 401 9.14 -12.79 -9.90
N LYS A 402 8.65 -11.55 -10.15
CA LYS A 402 9.14 -10.68 -11.24
C LYS A 402 10.23 -9.70 -10.78
N LEU A 403 10.47 -9.60 -9.49
CA LEU A 403 11.46 -8.71 -8.88
C LEU A 403 12.80 -9.42 -8.68
#